data_dae9b118c645682b2eb59466c91b4d84
#
_entry.id   dae9b118c645682b2eb59466c91b4d84
#
_cell.length_a   1.000
_cell.length_b   1.000
_cell.length_c   1.000
_cell.angle_alpha   90.00
_cell.angle_beta   90.00
_cell.angle_gamma   90.00
#
_symmetry.space_group_name_H-M   'P 1'
#
loop_
_entity.id
_entity.type
_entity.pdbx_description
1 polymer ?
#
loop_
_entity_poly.entity_id
_entity_poly.type
_entity_poly.pdbx_seq_one_letter_code
_entity_poly.pdbx_strand_id
1 'polypeptide(L)'
;MKHRLVHLDCLRGLAALLVVVEHLRAFLFVPFAQLKAPGILTKGFYLVTGLGHQAVMIFFVLSGFLVGGSVITALQAGKWSWRGYLLRRMTRLWVVLIPALLLTLFWDKLGYAHAPTGYEGAYRELYHSGPTPSIPSDWSIGTFLGNTFFLQTILVPCFGTNGPLWSLANEFWYYLLFPVLLIIFVSGTRIQVRIIGLLLAACMIFFLPRPMLMGGVIWLLGVGVFYLIQIEKELEQETAPFFLP
;
A
#
# COMPACT_ATOMS: atom_id res chain seq x y z
N MET A 1 -0.35 -29.23 2.69
CA MET A 1 0.74 -28.21 2.88
C MET A 1 0.47 -27.07 1.93
N LYS A 2 0.26 -25.82 2.42
CA LYS A 2 0.14 -24.65 1.54
C LYS A 2 1.49 -24.47 0.83
N HIS A 3 1.56 -24.66 -0.48
CA HIS A 3 2.73 -24.29 -1.26
C HIS A 3 3.05 -22.83 -0.97
N ARG A 4 4.18 -22.57 -0.36
CA ARG A 4 4.71 -21.24 -0.14
C ARG A 4 5.04 -20.67 -1.52
N LEU A 5 4.43 -19.56 -1.89
CA LEU A 5 4.70 -18.92 -3.18
C LEU A 5 6.02 -18.13 -3.08
N VAL A 6 7.14 -18.87 -3.04
CA VAL A 6 8.49 -18.32 -2.83
C VAL A 6 8.79 -17.18 -3.81
N HIS A 7 8.31 -17.29 -5.05
CA HIS A 7 8.51 -16.26 -6.07
C HIS A 7 7.85 -14.92 -5.69
N LEU A 8 6.66 -14.94 -5.07
CA LEU A 8 5.99 -13.71 -4.62
C LEU A 8 6.72 -13.10 -3.41
N ASP A 9 7.25 -13.93 -2.52
CA ASP A 9 8.04 -13.44 -1.38
C ASP A 9 9.37 -12.82 -1.86
N CYS A 10 10.02 -13.41 -2.86
CA CYS A 10 11.21 -12.85 -3.50
C CYS A 10 10.90 -11.50 -4.17
N LEU A 11 9.83 -11.42 -4.95
CA LEU A 11 9.40 -10.18 -5.60
C LEU A 11 9.11 -9.07 -4.59
N ARG A 12 8.47 -9.41 -3.46
CA ARG A 12 8.23 -8.46 -2.35
C ARG A 12 9.53 -7.97 -1.72
N GLY A 13 10.50 -8.88 -1.51
CA GLY A 13 11.82 -8.53 -0.99
C GLY A 13 12.56 -7.56 -1.90
N LEU A 14 12.59 -7.84 -3.21
CA LEU A 14 13.19 -6.95 -4.21
C LEU A 14 12.50 -5.59 -4.27
N ALA A 15 11.17 -5.57 -4.27
CA ALA A 15 10.42 -4.32 -4.24
C ALA A 15 10.71 -3.48 -2.98
N ALA A 16 10.83 -4.13 -1.81
CA ALA A 16 11.21 -3.44 -0.58
C ALA A 16 12.61 -2.82 -0.67
N LEU A 17 13.58 -3.54 -1.24
CA LEU A 17 14.94 -3.01 -1.45
C LEU A 17 14.94 -1.80 -2.38
N LEU A 18 14.17 -1.83 -3.47
CA LEU A 18 14.06 -0.68 -4.39
C LEU A 18 13.48 0.55 -3.70
N VAL A 19 12.49 0.39 -2.83
CA VAL A 19 11.93 1.49 -2.03
C VAL A 19 12.99 2.07 -1.09
N VAL A 20 13.75 1.23 -0.38
CA VAL A 20 14.82 1.68 0.52
C VAL A 20 15.91 2.43 -0.26
N VAL A 21 16.35 1.88 -1.40
CA VAL A 21 17.40 2.47 -2.24
C VAL A 21 16.96 3.82 -2.79
N GLU A 22 15.71 3.98 -3.24
CA GLU A 22 15.20 5.28 -3.69
C GLU A 22 15.21 6.32 -2.57
N HIS A 23 14.74 5.97 -1.38
CA HIS A 23 14.74 6.90 -0.25
C HIS A 23 16.15 7.29 0.16
N LEU A 24 17.09 6.34 0.25
CA LEU A 24 18.49 6.64 0.52
C LEU A 24 19.09 7.56 -0.55
N ARG A 25 18.85 7.29 -1.83
CA ARG A 25 19.30 8.16 -2.91
C ARG A 25 18.71 9.56 -2.79
N ALA A 26 17.43 9.68 -2.46
CA ALA A 26 16.75 10.97 -2.32
C ALA A 26 17.32 11.83 -1.19
N PHE A 27 17.90 11.20 -0.16
CA PHE A 27 18.58 11.91 0.94
C PHE A 27 20.06 12.19 0.69
N LEU A 28 20.73 11.37 -0.12
CA LEU A 28 22.18 11.43 -0.26
C LEU A 28 22.65 12.12 -1.57
N PHE A 29 21.76 12.23 -2.56
CA PHE A 29 22.09 12.73 -3.89
C PHE A 29 21.11 13.79 -4.35
N VAL A 30 21.60 14.79 -5.09
CA VAL A 30 20.78 15.81 -5.72
C VAL A 30 19.82 15.19 -6.75
N PRO A 31 18.66 15.80 -7.03
CA PRO A 31 17.74 15.33 -8.05
C PRO A 31 18.40 15.23 -9.44
N PHE A 32 18.02 14.22 -10.22
CA PHE A 32 18.55 14.04 -11.57
C PHE A 32 18.41 15.26 -12.46
N ALA A 33 17.32 16.02 -12.31
CA ALA A 33 17.06 17.24 -13.08
C ALA A 33 18.07 18.38 -12.83
N GLN A 34 18.82 18.31 -11.72
CA GLN A 34 19.84 19.31 -11.38
C GLN A 34 21.25 18.95 -11.90
N LEU A 35 21.41 17.74 -12.44
CA LEU A 35 22.69 17.29 -12.94
C LEU A 35 23.02 17.93 -14.31
N LYS A 36 24.17 18.55 -14.41
CA LYS A 36 24.68 19.08 -15.67
C LYS A 36 25.38 17.97 -16.47
N ALA A 37 24.81 17.60 -17.64
CA ALA A 37 25.38 16.61 -18.57
C ALA A 37 25.75 15.25 -17.92
N PRO A 38 24.82 14.51 -17.30
CA PRO A 38 25.14 13.24 -16.65
C PRO A 38 25.59 12.18 -17.65
N GLY A 39 26.70 11.49 -17.33
CA GLY A 39 27.21 10.36 -18.10
C GLY A 39 26.29 9.13 -18.06
N ILE A 40 26.56 8.13 -18.91
CA ILE A 40 25.73 6.94 -19.06
C ILE A 40 25.59 6.14 -17.73
N LEU A 41 26.66 6.02 -16.96
CA LEU A 41 26.66 5.34 -15.67
C LEU A 41 25.77 6.06 -14.65
N THR A 42 25.84 7.41 -14.61
CA THR A 42 24.97 8.22 -13.75
C THR A 42 23.50 8.07 -14.14
N LYS A 43 23.19 8.07 -15.44
CA LYS A 43 21.82 7.82 -15.93
C LYS A 43 21.33 6.44 -15.50
N GLY A 44 22.15 5.41 -15.65
CA GLY A 44 21.84 4.04 -15.20
C GLY A 44 21.59 3.95 -13.69
N PHE A 45 22.45 4.59 -12.89
CA PHE A 45 22.28 4.67 -11.43
C PHE A 45 20.93 5.30 -11.04
N TYR A 46 20.60 6.47 -11.60
CA TYR A 46 19.30 7.12 -11.29
C TYR A 46 18.10 6.35 -11.81
N LEU A 47 18.21 5.67 -12.95
CA LEU A 47 17.14 4.82 -13.48
C LEU A 47 16.83 3.67 -12.52
N VAL A 48 17.85 2.94 -12.08
CA VAL A 48 17.66 1.78 -11.20
C VAL A 48 17.21 2.21 -9.80
N THR A 49 17.82 3.27 -9.27
CA THR A 49 17.53 3.78 -7.92
C THR A 49 16.28 4.67 -7.85
N GLY A 50 15.63 4.96 -8.97
CA GLY A 50 14.40 5.75 -9.06
C GLY A 50 13.12 4.93 -9.15
N LEU A 51 13.18 3.61 -8.94
CA LEU A 51 12.05 2.71 -9.14
C LEU A 51 11.21 2.44 -7.86
N GLY A 52 11.44 3.16 -6.78
CA GLY A 52 10.75 2.90 -5.51
C GLY A 52 9.24 3.14 -5.58
N HIS A 53 8.78 4.18 -6.29
CA HIS A 53 7.35 4.38 -6.48
C HIS A 53 6.70 3.23 -7.26
N GLN A 54 7.34 2.75 -8.33
CA GLN A 54 6.88 1.58 -9.10
C GLN A 54 6.90 0.32 -8.25
N ALA A 55 7.88 0.17 -7.36
CA ALA A 55 7.95 -0.92 -6.40
C ALA A 55 6.77 -0.91 -5.42
N VAL A 56 6.30 0.27 -4.98
CA VAL A 56 5.05 0.37 -4.20
C VAL A 56 3.83 -0.09 -5.01
N MET A 57 3.77 0.21 -6.31
CA MET A 57 2.68 -0.30 -7.16
C MET A 57 2.71 -1.83 -7.27
N ILE A 58 3.89 -2.45 -7.29
CA ILE A 58 4.03 -3.92 -7.22
C ILE A 58 3.45 -4.44 -5.90
N PHE A 59 3.69 -3.78 -4.76
CA PHE A 59 3.05 -4.15 -3.50
C PHE A 59 1.53 -4.09 -3.57
N PHE A 60 0.96 -3.06 -4.20
CA PHE A 60 -0.49 -2.97 -4.36
C PHE A 60 -1.05 -4.12 -5.21
N VAL A 61 -0.42 -4.45 -6.33
CA VAL A 61 -0.82 -5.60 -7.16
C VAL A 61 -0.73 -6.91 -6.37
N LEU A 62 0.39 -7.16 -5.67
CA LEU A 62 0.57 -8.36 -4.84
C LEU A 62 -0.43 -8.43 -3.69
N SER A 63 -0.74 -7.30 -3.07
CA SER A 63 -1.75 -7.20 -2.03
C SER A 63 -3.16 -7.50 -2.59
N GLY A 64 -3.51 -6.93 -3.74
CA GLY A 64 -4.76 -7.22 -4.46
C GLY A 64 -4.91 -8.71 -4.78
N PHE A 65 -3.86 -9.33 -5.30
CA PHE A 65 -3.82 -10.75 -5.61
C PHE A 65 -4.04 -11.62 -4.36
N LEU A 66 -3.28 -11.39 -3.30
CA LEU A 66 -3.31 -12.23 -2.10
C LEU A 66 -4.54 -11.95 -1.22
N VAL A 67 -4.84 -10.68 -0.98
CA VAL A 67 -5.91 -10.29 -0.07
C VAL A 67 -7.25 -10.35 -0.78
N GLY A 68 -7.35 -9.79 -1.98
CA GLY A 68 -8.56 -9.86 -2.80
C GLY A 68 -8.92 -11.31 -3.11
N GLY A 69 -7.95 -12.14 -3.52
CA GLY A 69 -8.14 -13.57 -3.73
C GLY A 69 -8.64 -14.29 -2.47
N SER A 70 -8.10 -13.94 -1.28
CA SER A 70 -8.58 -14.52 -0.02
C SER A 70 -10.04 -14.17 0.31
N VAL A 71 -10.47 -12.96 -0.04
CA VAL A 71 -11.88 -12.51 0.12
C VAL A 71 -12.80 -13.27 -0.82
N ILE A 72 -12.45 -13.33 -2.10
CA ILE A 72 -13.20 -14.07 -3.13
C ILE A 72 -13.41 -15.53 -2.70
N THR A 73 -12.30 -16.21 -2.39
CA THR A 73 -12.34 -17.62 -1.97
C THR A 73 -13.19 -17.85 -0.71
N ALA A 74 -13.11 -16.93 0.27
CA ALA A 74 -13.92 -17.05 1.49
C ALA A 74 -15.43 -16.84 1.23
N LEU A 75 -15.76 -15.93 0.33
CA LEU A 75 -17.16 -15.68 -0.08
C LEU A 75 -17.74 -16.86 -0.88
N GLN A 76 -16.98 -17.36 -1.87
CA GLN A 76 -17.38 -18.53 -2.67
C GLN A 76 -17.58 -19.78 -1.80
N ALA A 77 -16.73 -19.97 -0.80
CA ALA A 77 -16.87 -21.09 0.14
C ALA A 77 -17.94 -20.91 1.23
N GLY A 78 -18.67 -19.78 1.26
CA GLY A 78 -19.63 -19.48 2.31
C GLY A 78 -19.01 -19.31 3.72
N LYS A 79 -17.71 -19.09 3.81
CA LYS A 79 -16.92 -18.99 5.06
C LYS A 79 -16.52 -17.54 5.39
N TRP A 80 -17.21 -16.56 4.81
CA TRP A 80 -16.92 -15.17 5.06
C TRP A 80 -17.26 -14.74 6.48
N SER A 81 -16.32 -14.05 7.13
CA SER A 81 -16.51 -13.46 8.46
C SER A 81 -15.78 -12.12 8.55
N TRP A 82 -16.51 -11.04 8.68
CA TRP A 82 -15.97 -9.70 8.87
C TRP A 82 -15.02 -9.62 10.06
N ARG A 83 -15.44 -10.13 11.21
CA ARG A 83 -14.62 -10.12 12.43
C ARG A 83 -13.27 -10.83 12.22
N GLY A 84 -13.32 -12.05 11.69
CA GLY A 84 -12.09 -12.82 11.44
C GLY A 84 -11.20 -12.19 10.37
N TYR A 85 -11.80 -11.60 9.35
CA TYR A 85 -11.06 -10.89 8.31
C TYR A 85 -10.37 -9.63 8.87
N LEU A 86 -11.14 -8.73 9.50
CA LEU A 86 -10.62 -7.47 10.04
C LEU A 86 -9.55 -7.70 11.11
N LEU A 87 -9.75 -8.63 12.04
CA LEU A 87 -8.74 -8.95 13.05
C LEU A 87 -7.41 -9.34 12.40
N ARG A 88 -7.42 -10.25 11.41
CA ARG A 88 -6.20 -10.66 10.71
C ARG A 88 -5.51 -9.51 9.97
N ARG A 89 -6.28 -8.61 9.35
CA ARG A 89 -5.71 -7.46 8.62
C ARG A 89 -5.17 -6.40 9.58
N MET A 90 -5.94 -6.03 10.60
CA MET A 90 -5.52 -5.07 11.61
C MET A 90 -4.26 -5.52 12.35
N THR A 91 -4.24 -6.75 12.84
CA THR A 91 -3.05 -7.28 13.53
C THR A 91 -1.82 -7.21 12.63
N ARG A 92 -1.95 -7.60 11.35
CA ARG A 92 -0.84 -7.55 10.41
C ARG A 92 -0.32 -6.13 10.16
N LEU A 93 -1.22 -5.15 10.06
CA LEU A 93 -0.83 -3.76 9.82
C LEU A 93 -0.26 -3.12 11.10
N TRP A 94 -0.93 -3.26 12.24
CA TRP A 94 -0.52 -2.61 13.48
C TRP A 94 0.79 -3.16 14.07
N VAL A 95 1.08 -4.45 13.91
CA VAL A 95 2.35 -5.05 14.35
C VAL A 95 3.57 -4.36 13.72
N VAL A 96 3.42 -3.84 12.50
CA VAL A 96 4.49 -3.08 11.81
C VAL A 96 4.33 -1.58 12.05
N LEU A 97 3.12 -1.05 11.96
CA LEU A 97 2.84 0.38 12.04
C LEU A 97 3.21 0.97 13.40
N ILE A 98 2.77 0.37 14.51
CA ILE A 98 3.00 0.95 15.83
C ILE A 98 4.49 1.07 16.17
N PRO A 99 5.32 0.02 15.99
CA PRO A 99 6.77 0.18 16.14
C PRO A 99 7.36 1.22 15.18
N ALA A 100 6.89 1.28 13.92
CA ALA A 100 7.37 2.28 12.97
C ALA A 100 7.06 3.72 13.43
N LEU A 101 5.86 3.99 13.94
CA LEU A 101 5.50 5.31 14.49
C LEU A 101 6.37 5.68 15.70
N LEU A 102 6.61 4.74 16.61
CA LEU A 102 7.46 4.98 17.79
C LEU A 102 8.92 5.22 17.39
N LEU A 103 9.45 4.45 16.44
CA LEU A 103 10.79 4.65 15.89
C LEU A 103 10.90 5.97 15.13
N THR A 104 9.88 6.36 14.37
CA THR A 104 9.83 7.68 13.73
C THR A 104 9.93 8.78 14.77
N LEU A 105 9.10 8.72 15.83
CA LEU A 105 9.14 9.70 16.90
C LEU A 105 10.52 9.79 17.55
N PHE A 106 11.13 8.65 17.86
CA PHE A 106 12.46 8.59 18.48
C PHE A 106 13.54 9.21 17.59
N TRP A 107 13.63 8.75 16.34
CA TRP A 107 14.66 9.22 15.41
C TRP A 107 14.45 10.67 14.98
N ASP A 108 13.21 11.08 14.77
CA ASP A 108 12.90 12.47 14.41
C ASP A 108 13.24 13.43 15.58
N LYS A 109 12.91 13.09 16.80
CA LYS A 109 13.26 13.92 17.96
C LYS A 109 14.78 13.99 18.18
N LEU A 110 15.46 12.87 18.01
CA LEU A 110 16.92 12.84 18.06
C LEU A 110 17.55 13.67 16.94
N GLY A 111 17.08 13.49 15.72
CA GLY A 111 17.55 14.25 14.56
C GLY A 111 17.26 15.74 14.66
N TYR A 112 16.07 16.12 15.10
CA TYR A 112 15.70 17.53 15.33
C TYR A 112 16.60 18.19 16.38
N ALA A 113 16.94 17.48 17.44
CA ALA A 113 17.83 18.00 18.49
C ALA A 113 19.26 18.31 17.97
N HIS A 114 19.72 17.60 16.92
CA HIS A 114 21.07 17.79 16.35
C HIS A 114 21.10 18.66 15.08
N ALA A 115 20.05 18.66 14.28
CA ALA A 115 19.97 19.35 12.99
C ALA A 115 18.54 19.87 12.72
N PRO A 116 18.04 20.86 13.48
CA PRO A 116 16.65 21.34 13.37
C PRO A 116 16.31 21.88 11.98
N THR A 117 17.25 22.55 11.32
CA THR A 117 17.05 23.13 9.98
C THR A 117 16.65 22.09 8.92
N GLY A 118 17.10 20.85 9.06
CA GLY A 118 16.70 19.75 8.17
C GLY A 118 15.21 19.43 8.26
N TYR A 119 14.61 19.60 9.44
CA TYR A 119 13.18 19.38 9.69
C TYR A 119 12.32 20.60 9.36
N GLU A 120 12.93 21.77 9.18
CA GLU A 120 12.27 23.02 8.81
C GLU A 120 12.22 23.28 7.30
N GLY A 121 12.67 22.31 6.50
CA GLY A 121 12.56 22.36 5.05
C GLY A 121 13.86 22.49 4.27
N ALA A 122 15.02 22.74 4.91
CA ALA A 122 16.31 22.90 4.20
C ALA A 122 16.67 21.69 3.32
N TYR A 123 16.40 20.48 3.77
CA TYR A 123 16.60 19.27 2.94
C TYR A 123 15.66 19.21 1.75
N ARG A 124 14.44 19.71 1.90
CA ARG A 124 13.49 19.77 0.78
C ARG A 124 13.92 20.73 -0.30
N GLU A 125 14.48 21.86 0.08
CA GLU A 125 15.01 22.85 -0.88
C GLU A 125 16.23 22.30 -1.63
N LEU A 126 17.13 21.62 -0.91
CA LEU A 126 18.39 21.12 -1.48
C LEU A 126 18.21 19.80 -2.25
N TYR A 127 17.51 18.84 -1.68
CA TYR A 127 17.38 17.46 -2.20
C TYR A 127 15.99 17.12 -2.76
N HIS A 128 15.03 18.04 -2.70
CA HIS A 128 13.61 17.82 -3.00
C HIS A 128 13.00 16.68 -2.18
N SER A 129 13.55 16.41 -1.01
CA SER A 129 13.15 15.34 -0.09
C SER A 129 13.04 15.88 1.34
N GLY A 130 12.27 15.18 2.20
CA GLY A 130 12.07 15.57 3.59
C GLY A 130 10.92 16.57 3.81
N PRO A 131 10.78 17.11 5.04
CA PRO A 131 9.74 18.05 5.42
C PRO A 131 9.76 19.33 4.58
N THR A 132 8.62 19.98 4.45
CA THR A 132 8.50 21.29 3.80
C THR A 132 8.16 22.37 4.86
N PRO A 133 8.51 23.65 4.63
CA PRO A 133 8.06 24.73 5.52
C PRO A 133 6.54 24.84 5.61
N SER A 134 5.82 24.48 4.54
CA SER A 134 4.35 24.50 4.47
C SER A 134 3.70 23.27 5.13
N ILE A 135 4.45 22.20 5.29
CA ILE A 135 4.00 20.95 5.96
C ILE A 135 5.16 20.52 6.87
N PRO A 136 5.34 21.17 8.01
CA PRO A 136 6.37 20.79 8.98
C PRO A 136 6.08 19.39 9.52
N SER A 137 7.13 18.73 10.01
CA SER A 137 6.98 17.42 10.67
C SER A 137 6.04 17.55 11.86
N ASP A 138 4.93 16.80 11.83
CA ASP A 138 3.92 16.82 12.89
C ASP A 138 4.07 15.58 13.78
N TRP A 139 4.45 15.80 15.04
CA TRP A 139 4.58 14.79 16.08
C TRP A 139 3.47 14.89 17.12
N SER A 140 2.36 15.56 16.82
CA SER A 140 1.23 15.69 17.72
C SER A 140 0.57 14.33 18.00
N ILE A 141 -0.07 14.25 19.16
CA ILE A 141 -0.84 13.05 19.53
C ILE A 141 -2.01 12.80 18.55
N GLY A 142 -2.60 13.88 18.02
CA GLY A 142 -3.66 13.81 17.02
C GLY A 142 -3.18 13.14 15.74
N THR A 143 -2.00 13.54 15.23
CA THR A 143 -1.39 12.93 14.05
C THR A 143 -0.93 11.50 14.31
N PHE A 144 -0.38 11.20 15.51
CA PHE A 144 -0.06 9.83 15.90
C PHE A 144 -1.30 8.92 15.85
N LEU A 145 -2.39 9.34 16.50
CA LEU A 145 -3.64 8.58 16.51
C LEU A 145 -4.26 8.49 15.10
N GLY A 146 -4.24 9.59 14.34
CA GLY A 146 -4.70 9.60 12.96
C GLY A 146 -3.98 8.57 12.08
N ASN A 147 -2.65 8.49 12.20
CA ASN A 147 -1.86 7.47 11.50
C ASN A 147 -2.12 6.05 12.04
N THR A 148 -2.34 5.88 13.34
CA THR A 148 -2.71 4.59 13.93
C THR A 148 -4.02 4.05 13.35
N PHE A 149 -4.96 4.94 13.01
CA PHE A 149 -6.24 4.61 12.38
C PHE A 149 -6.27 4.79 10.85
N PHE A 150 -5.09 4.90 10.21
CA PHE A 150 -4.94 4.98 8.75
C PHE A 150 -5.65 6.19 8.12
N LEU A 151 -5.68 7.32 8.82
CA LEU A 151 -6.28 8.58 8.37
C LEU A 151 -5.25 9.53 7.74
N GLN A 152 -3.97 9.14 7.67
CA GLN A 152 -2.94 9.93 7.00
C GLN A 152 -3.29 10.10 5.52
N THR A 153 -2.95 11.26 4.98
CA THR A 153 -3.31 11.75 3.64
C THR A 153 -4.80 12.01 3.40
N ILE A 154 -5.66 11.75 4.40
CA ILE A 154 -7.10 12.02 4.36
C ILE A 154 -7.45 13.17 5.30
N LEU A 155 -7.20 13.00 6.60
CA LEU A 155 -7.54 13.97 7.65
C LEU A 155 -6.31 14.52 8.39
N VAL A 156 -5.20 13.79 8.37
CA VAL A 156 -3.95 14.19 9.02
C VAL A 156 -2.77 13.95 8.07
N PRO A 157 -1.63 14.63 8.25
CA PRO A 157 -0.41 14.32 7.51
C PRO A 157 0.16 12.96 7.94
N CYS A 158 1.15 12.46 7.18
CA CYS A 158 2.00 11.37 7.64
C CYS A 158 2.74 11.79 8.92
N PHE A 159 2.90 10.86 9.87
CA PHE A 159 3.51 11.14 11.16
C PHE A 159 5.01 11.43 11.03
N GLY A 160 5.42 12.59 11.53
CA GLY A 160 6.81 13.03 11.48
C GLY A 160 7.36 13.13 10.05
N THR A 161 8.56 12.61 9.85
CA THR A 161 9.20 12.53 8.53
C THR A 161 8.85 11.26 7.74
N ASN A 162 8.02 10.36 8.29
CA ASN A 162 7.72 9.06 7.72
C ASN A 162 6.68 9.16 6.58
N GLY A 163 7.07 9.81 5.48
CA GLY A 163 6.24 9.94 4.28
C GLY A 163 5.69 8.61 3.76
N PRO A 164 6.48 7.51 3.69
CA PRO A 164 6.01 6.20 3.20
C PRO A 164 4.72 5.65 3.83
N LEU A 165 4.31 6.14 4.98
CA LEU A 165 3.06 5.76 5.64
C LEU A 165 1.81 5.97 4.77
N TRP A 166 1.88 6.82 3.72
CA TRP A 166 0.78 7.02 2.78
C TRP A 166 0.31 5.72 2.13
N SER A 167 1.24 4.83 1.79
CA SER A 167 0.92 3.58 1.11
C SER A 167 0.18 2.59 2.01
N LEU A 168 0.47 2.62 3.31
CA LEU A 168 -0.18 1.76 4.30
C LEU A 168 -1.64 2.17 4.54
N ALA A 169 -1.94 3.48 4.53
CA ALA A 169 -3.32 3.96 4.57
C ALA A 169 -4.10 3.48 3.34
N ASN A 170 -3.51 3.61 2.15
CA ASN A 170 -4.13 3.13 0.92
C ASN A 170 -4.50 1.65 1.02
N GLU A 171 -3.56 0.82 1.48
CA GLU A 171 -3.76 -0.62 1.64
C GLU A 171 -4.90 -0.94 2.62
N PHE A 172 -4.97 -0.25 3.76
CA PHE A 172 -6.04 -0.40 4.74
C PHE A 172 -7.42 -0.10 4.13
N TRP A 173 -7.56 1.02 3.42
CA TRP A 173 -8.82 1.42 2.83
C TRP A 173 -9.26 0.49 1.69
N TYR A 174 -8.33 -0.10 0.93
CA TYR A 174 -8.65 -1.14 -0.05
C TYR A 174 -9.15 -2.42 0.62
N TYR A 175 -8.60 -2.77 1.78
CA TYR A 175 -9.08 -3.91 2.57
C TYR A 175 -10.51 -3.72 3.08
N LEU A 176 -10.95 -2.50 3.29
CA LEU A 176 -12.34 -2.21 3.67
C LEU A 176 -13.25 -2.11 2.45
N LEU A 177 -12.86 -1.33 1.46
CA LEU A 177 -13.70 -1.02 0.29
C LEU A 177 -13.99 -2.26 -0.57
N PHE A 178 -12.97 -3.09 -0.83
CA PHE A 178 -13.11 -4.22 -1.72
C PHE A 178 -14.16 -5.25 -1.27
N PRO A 179 -14.14 -5.78 -0.03
CA PRO A 179 -15.16 -6.72 0.38
C PRO A 179 -16.55 -6.08 0.51
N VAL A 180 -16.65 -4.78 0.83
CA VAL A 180 -17.94 -4.07 0.82
C VAL A 180 -18.52 -4.06 -0.60
N LEU A 181 -17.73 -3.72 -1.61
CA LEU A 181 -18.14 -3.77 -3.01
C LEU A 181 -18.50 -5.18 -3.46
N LEU A 182 -17.69 -6.17 -3.11
CA LEU A 182 -17.89 -7.54 -3.58
C LEU A 182 -19.17 -8.18 -3.03
N ILE A 183 -19.50 -7.96 -1.75
CA ILE A 183 -20.70 -8.49 -1.11
C ILE A 183 -22.01 -8.03 -1.80
N ILE A 184 -22.00 -6.86 -2.40
CA ILE A 184 -23.16 -6.33 -3.17
C ILE A 184 -23.55 -7.28 -4.30
N PHE A 185 -22.57 -7.95 -4.91
CA PHE A 185 -22.74 -8.84 -6.07
C PHE A 185 -22.91 -10.32 -5.69
N VAL A 186 -22.70 -10.70 -4.42
CA VAL A 186 -22.87 -12.10 -4.00
C VAL A 186 -24.33 -12.54 -4.13
N SER A 187 -24.54 -13.70 -4.77
CA SER A 187 -25.87 -14.30 -4.92
C SER A 187 -26.49 -14.63 -3.54
N GLY A 188 -27.79 -14.43 -3.40
CA GLY A 188 -28.50 -14.68 -2.13
C GLY A 188 -28.35 -13.58 -1.07
N THR A 189 -27.55 -12.53 -1.32
CA THR A 189 -27.46 -11.38 -0.41
C THR A 189 -28.79 -10.63 -0.34
N ARG A 190 -29.30 -10.39 0.89
CA ARG A 190 -30.53 -9.64 1.13
C ARG A 190 -30.43 -8.23 0.57
N ILE A 191 -31.52 -7.71 -0.01
CA ILE A 191 -31.57 -6.38 -0.62
C ILE A 191 -31.14 -5.27 0.34
N GLN A 192 -31.48 -5.37 1.62
CA GLN A 192 -31.05 -4.40 2.65
C GLN A 192 -29.52 -4.34 2.79
N VAL A 193 -28.85 -5.50 2.78
CA VAL A 193 -27.39 -5.59 2.86
C VAL A 193 -26.74 -4.99 1.61
N ARG A 194 -27.33 -5.19 0.43
CA ARG A 194 -26.86 -4.56 -0.82
C ARG A 194 -26.99 -3.05 -0.77
N ILE A 195 -28.14 -2.52 -0.31
CA ILE A 195 -28.35 -1.07 -0.17
C ILE A 195 -27.36 -0.48 0.82
N ILE A 196 -27.20 -1.08 2.00
CA ILE A 196 -26.22 -0.63 3.00
C ILE A 196 -24.81 -0.68 2.42
N GLY A 197 -24.44 -1.74 1.72
CA GLY A 197 -23.14 -1.88 1.07
C GLY A 197 -22.89 -0.78 0.03
N LEU A 198 -23.88 -0.48 -0.81
CA LEU A 198 -23.81 0.61 -1.80
C LEU A 198 -23.62 1.98 -1.12
N LEU A 199 -24.39 2.27 -0.08
CA LEU A 199 -24.26 3.53 0.66
C LEU A 199 -22.89 3.66 1.33
N LEU A 200 -22.39 2.58 1.96
CA LEU A 200 -21.06 2.55 2.57
C LEU A 200 -19.97 2.71 1.52
N ALA A 201 -20.04 2.01 0.40
CA ALA A 201 -19.08 2.15 -0.69
C ALA A 201 -19.07 3.57 -1.26
N ALA A 202 -20.24 4.15 -1.51
CA ALA A 202 -20.36 5.53 -1.97
C ALA A 202 -19.77 6.52 -0.97
N CYS A 203 -20.08 6.37 0.33
CA CYS A 203 -19.52 7.19 1.39
C CYS A 203 -17.98 7.09 1.44
N MET A 204 -17.43 5.88 1.37
CA MET A 204 -15.99 5.66 1.34
C MET A 204 -15.34 6.28 0.09
N ILE A 205 -15.91 6.08 -1.09
CA ILE A 205 -15.38 6.65 -2.34
C ILE A 205 -15.39 8.18 -2.30
N PHE A 206 -16.40 8.78 -1.69
CA PHE A 206 -16.49 10.24 -1.53
C PHE A 206 -15.51 10.77 -0.47
N PHE A 207 -15.24 9.99 0.57
CA PHE A 207 -14.31 10.33 1.64
C PHE A 207 -12.83 10.20 1.24
N LEU A 208 -12.50 9.27 0.35
CA LEU A 208 -11.12 8.96 -0.02
C LEU A 208 -10.58 9.95 -1.07
N PRO A 209 -9.33 10.43 -0.93
CA PRO A 209 -8.69 11.29 -1.91
C PRO A 209 -8.52 10.60 -3.28
N ARG A 210 -8.62 11.37 -4.36
CA ARG A 210 -8.44 10.85 -5.73
C ARG A 210 -7.16 10.03 -5.94
N PRO A 211 -5.96 10.44 -5.44
CA PRO A 211 -4.74 9.64 -5.60
C PRO A 211 -4.87 8.24 -4.96
N MET A 212 -5.56 8.15 -3.82
CA MET A 212 -5.82 6.87 -3.15
C MET A 212 -6.76 5.99 -3.99
N LEU A 213 -7.80 6.55 -4.58
CA LEU A 213 -8.70 5.81 -5.48
C LEU A 213 -7.97 5.32 -6.74
N MET A 214 -7.06 6.12 -7.31
CA MET A 214 -6.23 5.70 -8.45
C MET A 214 -5.31 4.52 -8.10
N GLY A 215 -4.67 4.57 -6.92
CA GLY A 215 -3.91 3.42 -6.40
C GLY A 215 -4.77 2.16 -6.21
N GLY A 216 -6.06 2.35 -5.87
CA GLY A 216 -7.05 1.26 -5.79
C GLY A 216 -7.28 0.54 -7.11
N VAL A 217 -7.23 1.25 -8.24
CA VAL A 217 -7.29 0.63 -9.58
C VAL A 217 -6.10 -0.32 -9.79
N ILE A 218 -4.89 0.11 -9.41
CA ILE A 218 -3.69 -0.74 -9.50
C ILE A 218 -3.82 -1.97 -8.59
N TRP A 219 -4.35 -1.78 -7.38
CA TRP A 219 -4.62 -2.88 -6.46
C TRP A 219 -5.62 -3.89 -7.06
N LEU A 220 -6.66 -3.42 -7.77
CA LEU A 220 -7.65 -4.26 -8.44
C LEU A 220 -7.06 -5.05 -9.61
N LEU A 221 -5.98 -4.59 -10.26
CA LEU A 221 -5.27 -5.42 -11.26
C LEU A 221 -4.76 -6.73 -10.64
N GLY A 222 -4.30 -6.68 -9.39
CA GLY A 222 -3.92 -7.89 -8.66
C GLY A 222 -5.08 -8.86 -8.42
N VAL A 223 -6.27 -8.34 -8.12
CA VAL A 223 -7.50 -9.15 -8.04
C VAL A 223 -7.82 -9.77 -9.40
N GLY A 224 -7.69 -8.99 -10.47
CA GLY A 224 -7.89 -9.47 -11.84
C GLY A 224 -6.97 -10.65 -12.19
N VAL A 225 -5.68 -10.54 -11.85
CA VAL A 225 -4.71 -11.64 -12.03
C VAL A 225 -5.13 -12.89 -11.25
N PHE A 226 -5.59 -12.74 -10.01
CA PHE A 226 -6.10 -13.87 -9.23
C PHE A 226 -7.28 -14.55 -9.94
N TYR A 227 -8.22 -13.76 -10.44
CA TYR A 227 -9.40 -14.27 -11.12
C TYR A 227 -9.07 -15.01 -12.43
N LEU A 228 -8.15 -14.47 -13.21
CA LEU A 228 -7.67 -15.11 -14.46
C LEU A 228 -7.04 -16.48 -14.19
N ILE A 229 -6.21 -16.59 -13.14
CA ILE A 229 -5.60 -17.87 -12.73
C ILE A 229 -6.67 -18.87 -12.24
N GLN A 230 -7.75 -18.41 -11.61
CA GLN A 230 -8.85 -19.29 -11.25
C GLN A 230 -9.57 -19.85 -12.50
N ILE A 231 -9.89 -19.01 -13.46
CA ILE A 231 -10.54 -19.44 -14.72
C ILE A 231 -9.66 -20.45 -15.45
N GLU A 232 -8.37 -20.19 -15.59
CA GLU A 232 -7.42 -21.10 -16.24
C GLU A 232 -7.46 -22.50 -15.62
N LYS A 233 -7.41 -22.58 -14.28
CA LYS A 233 -7.50 -23.85 -13.57
C LYS A 233 -8.82 -24.59 -13.74
N GLU A 234 -9.94 -23.86 -13.81
CA GLU A 234 -11.25 -24.44 -14.07
C GLU A 234 -11.31 -25.05 -15.48
N LEU A 235 -10.80 -24.32 -16.48
CA LEU A 235 -10.73 -24.80 -17.86
C LEU A 235 -9.81 -26.02 -18.01
N GLU A 236 -8.67 -26.05 -17.35
CA GLU A 236 -7.77 -27.20 -17.34
C GLU A 236 -8.44 -28.43 -16.73
N GLN A 237 -9.23 -28.28 -15.67
CA GLN A 237 -9.98 -29.38 -15.04
C GLN A 237 -11.10 -29.92 -15.93
N GLU A 238 -11.77 -29.07 -16.70
CA GLU A 238 -12.83 -29.48 -17.65
C GLU A 238 -12.25 -30.20 -18.86
N THR A 239 -11.04 -29.84 -19.28
CA THR A 239 -10.40 -30.45 -20.49
C THR A 239 -9.62 -31.72 -20.17
N ALA A 240 -9.20 -31.93 -18.93
CA ALA A 240 -8.43 -33.11 -18.50
C ALA A 240 -9.10 -34.49 -18.76
N PRO A 241 -10.44 -34.68 -18.69
CA PRO A 241 -11.08 -35.98 -18.93
C PRO A 241 -11.00 -36.46 -20.39
N PHE A 242 -10.66 -35.60 -21.35
CA PHE A 242 -10.63 -35.96 -22.78
C PHE A 242 -9.33 -36.61 -23.25
N PHE A 243 -8.29 -36.66 -22.41
CA PHE A 243 -6.94 -37.12 -22.81
C PHE A 243 -6.40 -38.30 -21.98
N LEU A 244 -7.20 -39.02 -21.21
CA LEU A 244 -6.80 -40.28 -20.60
C LEU A 244 -7.32 -41.47 -21.45
N PRO A 245 -6.42 -42.36 -21.92
CA PRO A 245 -6.77 -43.53 -22.70
C PRO A 245 -7.54 -44.59 -21.92
#